data_70842c62ec6fc73bb777a53cf3e3cdce
#
_entry.id   70842c62ec6fc73bb777a53cf3e3cdce
#
_cell.length_a   1.000
_cell.length_b   1.000
_cell.length_c   1.000
_cell.angle_alpha   90.00
_cell.angle_beta   90.00
_cell.angle_gamma   90.00
#
_symmetry.space_group_name_H-M   'P 1'
#
loop_
_entity.id
_entity.type
_entity.pdbx_description
1 polymer ?
#
loop_
_entity_poly.entity_id
_entity_poly.type
_entity_poly.pdbx_seq_one_letter_code
_entity_poly.pdbx_strand_id
1 'polypeptide(L)'
;MQRDWRRRGYIENLGTQSDKGRWLYDWYDAFIIYLMRQMYEGGCELSRAQLFAATIYEDVLSYAIEARFPGKVAPRCRYHHFFKDPRGRVEDGNWVARPFNSLESGKIRSVGFLVDCSGLANDLPGKFDLAIASLNNSIERDIEGRKG
;
A
#
# COMPACT_ATOMS: atom_id res chain seq x y z
N MET A 1 -5.80 -7.02 -17.45
CA MET A 1 -5.93 -6.03 -16.37
C MET A 1 -4.82 -4.99 -16.40
N GLN A 2 -3.53 -5.29 -16.10
CA GLN A 2 -2.42 -4.32 -16.09
C GLN A 2 -2.24 -3.54 -17.40
N ARG A 3 -2.35 -4.19 -18.58
CA ARG A 3 -2.27 -3.52 -19.90
C ARG A 3 -3.38 -2.49 -20.09
N ASP A 4 -4.59 -2.81 -19.64
CA ASP A 4 -5.72 -1.89 -19.73
C ASP A 4 -5.56 -0.72 -18.75
N TRP A 5 -5.10 -0.95 -17.55
CA TRP A 5 -4.82 0.10 -16.56
C TRP A 5 -3.76 1.07 -17.05
N ARG A 6 -2.69 0.57 -17.70
CA ARG A 6 -1.66 1.42 -18.31
C ARG A 6 -2.22 2.24 -19.45
N ARG A 7 -2.97 1.62 -20.36
CA ARG A 7 -3.60 2.33 -21.48
C ARG A 7 -4.52 3.47 -21.03
N ARG A 8 -5.15 3.32 -19.86
CA ARG A 8 -6.03 4.32 -19.25
C ARG A 8 -5.31 5.30 -18.32
N GLY A 9 -3.99 5.21 -18.17
CA GLY A 9 -3.20 6.13 -17.36
C GLY A 9 -3.21 5.84 -15.85
N TYR A 10 -3.79 4.74 -15.38
CA TYR A 10 -3.89 4.46 -13.94
C TYR A 10 -2.60 3.97 -13.30
N ILE A 11 -1.61 3.55 -14.07
CA ILE A 11 -0.30 3.08 -13.59
C ILE A 11 0.86 3.67 -14.40
N GLU A 12 0.74 4.91 -14.87
CA GLU A 12 1.75 5.57 -15.70
C GLU A 12 3.11 5.68 -15.00
N ASN A 13 3.10 5.94 -13.70
CA ASN A 13 4.30 6.15 -12.89
C ASN A 13 4.94 4.84 -12.37
N LEU A 14 4.38 3.67 -12.72
CA LEU A 14 4.90 2.39 -12.29
C LEU A 14 5.55 1.64 -13.45
N GLY A 15 6.69 1.00 -13.16
CA GLY A 15 7.44 0.22 -14.14
C GLY A 15 8.32 1.06 -15.06
N THR A 16 9.25 0.38 -15.72
CA THR A 16 10.16 0.92 -16.72
C THR A 16 9.95 0.20 -18.05
N GLN A 17 10.18 0.90 -19.16
CA GLN A 17 10.12 0.27 -20.47
C GLN A 17 11.49 -0.27 -20.87
N SER A 18 11.57 -1.56 -21.24
CA SER A 18 12.78 -2.16 -21.78
C SER A 18 13.05 -1.67 -23.21
N ASP A 19 14.28 -1.90 -23.71
CA ASP A 19 14.69 -1.59 -25.09
C ASP A 19 13.81 -2.27 -26.16
N LYS A 20 13.14 -3.37 -25.78
CA LYS A 20 12.20 -4.10 -26.65
C LYS A 20 10.75 -3.64 -26.50
N GLY A 21 10.52 -2.52 -25.84
CA GLY A 21 9.19 -1.95 -25.63
C GLY A 21 8.31 -2.69 -24.61
N ARG A 22 8.86 -3.64 -23.85
CA ARG A 22 8.13 -4.36 -22.80
C ARG A 22 8.19 -3.59 -21.49
N TRP A 23 7.07 -3.54 -20.76
CA TRP A 23 7.04 -2.98 -19.41
C TRP A 23 7.58 -3.98 -18.41
N LEU A 24 8.54 -3.52 -17.60
CA LEU A 24 9.14 -4.23 -16.50
C LEU A 24 8.70 -3.58 -15.20
N TYR A 25 8.31 -4.38 -14.24
CA TYR A 25 7.88 -3.94 -12.91
C TYR A 25 8.82 -4.56 -11.89
N ASP A 26 9.36 -3.73 -11.01
CA ASP A 26 10.07 -4.24 -9.84
C ASP A 26 9.08 -4.77 -8.78
N TRP A 27 9.59 -5.23 -7.65
CA TRP A 27 8.75 -5.78 -6.59
C TRP A 27 7.84 -4.71 -5.97
N TYR A 28 8.32 -3.46 -5.85
CA TYR A 28 7.54 -2.34 -5.33
C TYR A 28 6.39 -1.99 -6.26
N ASP A 29 6.65 -1.84 -7.54
CA ASP A 29 5.62 -1.61 -8.55
C ASP A 29 4.55 -2.72 -8.52
N ALA A 30 5.01 -3.97 -8.45
CA ALA A 30 4.11 -5.13 -8.36
C ALA A 30 3.29 -5.11 -7.08
N PHE A 31 3.85 -4.64 -5.98
CA PHE A 31 3.16 -4.52 -4.70
C PHE A 31 2.10 -3.42 -4.74
N ILE A 32 2.43 -2.23 -5.26
CA ILE A 32 1.44 -1.16 -5.46
C ILE A 32 0.30 -1.61 -6.37
N ILE A 33 0.60 -2.27 -7.49
CA ILE A 33 -0.42 -2.81 -8.40
C ILE A 33 -1.31 -3.84 -7.70
N TYR A 34 -0.74 -4.68 -6.83
CA TYR A 34 -1.50 -5.63 -6.02
C TYR A 34 -2.46 -4.90 -5.07
N LEU A 35 -1.98 -3.90 -4.32
CA LEU A 35 -2.82 -3.11 -3.42
C LEU A 35 -3.93 -2.36 -4.16
N MET A 36 -3.62 -1.76 -5.31
CA MET A 36 -4.61 -1.13 -6.19
C MET A 36 -5.72 -2.12 -6.58
N ARG A 37 -5.33 -3.35 -6.90
CA ARG A 37 -6.28 -4.40 -7.25
C ARG A 37 -7.19 -4.75 -6.08
N GLN A 38 -6.63 -4.95 -4.88
CA GLN A 38 -7.42 -5.24 -3.68
C GLN A 38 -8.42 -4.12 -3.38
N MET A 39 -8.01 -2.87 -3.52
CA MET A 39 -8.90 -1.74 -3.33
C MET A 39 -10.01 -1.66 -4.39
N TYR A 40 -9.66 -1.90 -5.65
CA TYR A 40 -10.64 -1.92 -6.73
C TYR A 40 -11.66 -3.05 -6.55
N GLU A 41 -11.22 -4.26 -6.19
CA GLU A 41 -12.10 -5.40 -5.88
C GLU A 41 -12.96 -5.14 -4.63
N GLY A 42 -12.47 -4.32 -3.68
CA GLY A 42 -13.22 -3.83 -2.52
C GLY A 42 -14.18 -2.67 -2.81
N GLY A 43 -14.32 -2.25 -4.08
CA GLY A 43 -15.26 -1.22 -4.49
C GLY A 43 -14.70 0.21 -4.57
N CYS A 44 -13.39 0.40 -4.41
CA CYS A 44 -12.76 1.69 -4.63
C CYS A 44 -12.72 2.02 -6.13
N GLU A 45 -12.93 3.29 -6.49
CA GLU A 45 -12.73 3.75 -7.86
C GLU A 45 -11.26 3.56 -8.29
N LEU A 46 -11.03 2.96 -9.45
CA LEU A 46 -9.68 2.67 -9.94
C LEU A 46 -8.81 3.94 -10.08
N SER A 47 -9.40 5.06 -10.44
CA SER A 47 -8.74 6.37 -10.51
C SER A 47 -8.15 6.83 -9.15
N ARG A 48 -8.62 6.29 -8.05
CA ARG A 48 -8.16 6.60 -6.69
C ARG A 48 -7.32 5.49 -6.06
N ALA A 49 -7.42 4.29 -6.60
CA ALA A 49 -6.75 3.11 -6.04
C ALA A 49 -5.24 3.29 -5.94
N GLN A 50 -4.59 3.97 -6.91
CA GLN A 50 -3.14 4.24 -6.85
C GLN A 50 -2.77 5.17 -5.70
N LEU A 51 -3.49 6.28 -5.52
CA LEU A 51 -3.27 7.21 -4.41
C LEU A 51 -3.44 6.51 -3.06
N PHE A 52 -4.50 5.73 -2.91
CA PHE A 52 -4.77 5.00 -1.67
C PHE A 52 -3.72 3.93 -1.43
N ALA A 53 -3.33 3.17 -2.45
CA ALA A 53 -2.26 2.17 -2.36
C ALA A 53 -0.93 2.82 -1.92
N ALA A 54 -0.55 3.94 -2.52
CA ALA A 54 0.65 4.70 -2.15
C ALA A 54 0.59 5.25 -0.71
N THR A 55 -0.60 5.53 -0.19
CA THR A 55 -0.77 6.01 1.19
C THR A 55 -0.54 4.91 2.22
N ILE A 56 -0.95 3.67 1.92
CA ILE A 56 -0.97 2.58 2.91
C ILE A 56 0.17 1.57 2.77
N TYR A 57 0.97 1.62 1.70
CA TYR A 57 1.91 0.53 1.38
C TYR A 57 2.93 0.27 2.49
N GLU A 58 3.44 1.32 3.16
CA GLU A 58 4.40 1.17 4.27
C GLU A 58 3.77 0.47 5.48
N ASP A 59 2.52 0.80 5.78
CA ASP A 59 1.80 0.18 6.88
C ASP A 59 1.51 -1.30 6.59
N VAL A 60 1.06 -1.64 5.37
CA VAL A 60 0.87 -3.03 4.95
C VAL A 60 2.19 -3.81 4.99
N LEU A 61 3.30 -3.22 4.51
CA LEU A 61 4.62 -3.85 4.57
C LEU A 61 5.08 -4.07 6.02
N SER A 62 4.86 -3.10 6.91
CA SER A 62 5.25 -3.25 8.33
C SER A 62 4.52 -4.40 9.00
N TYR A 63 3.23 -4.57 8.74
CA TYR A 63 2.45 -5.72 9.22
C TYR A 63 2.91 -7.03 8.57
N ALA A 64 3.27 -7.02 7.29
CA ALA A 64 3.75 -8.19 6.58
C ALA A 64 5.12 -8.67 7.10
N ILE A 65 6.01 -7.75 7.44
CA ILE A 65 7.30 -8.06 8.08
C ILE A 65 7.07 -8.60 9.48
N GLU A 66 6.25 -7.93 10.30
CA GLU A 66 5.96 -8.38 11.67
C GLU A 66 5.31 -9.78 11.70
N ALA A 67 4.40 -10.07 10.76
CA ALA A 67 3.77 -11.39 10.67
C ALA A 67 4.75 -12.52 10.33
N ARG A 68 5.83 -12.22 9.56
CA ARG A 68 6.84 -13.21 9.14
C ARG A 68 8.08 -13.23 10.03
N PHE A 69 8.40 -12.10 10.63
CA PHE A 69 9.59 -11.85 11.46
C PHE A 69 9.20 -11.08 12.72
N PRO A 70 8.52 -11.72 13.70
CA PRO A 70 7.97 -11.04 14.87
C PRO A 70 9.02 -10.27 15.68
N GLY A 71 8.66 -9.06 16.13
CA GLY A 71 9.51 -8.21 16.96
C GLY A 71 10.59 -7.43 16.20
N LYS A 72 10.58 -7.45 14.85
CA LYS A 72 11.57 -6.73 14.03
C LYS A 72 11.12 -5.32 13.66
N VAL A 73 9.86 -5.14 13.37
CA VAL A 73 9.27 -3.86 12.98
C VAL A 73 8.01 -3.64 13.80
N ALA A 74 7.91 -2.48 14.46
CA ALA A 74 6.65 -2.08 15.10
C ALA A 74 5.68 -1.57 14.03
N PRO A 75 4.54 -2.25 13.78
CA PRO A 75 3.55 -1.75 12.84
C PRO A 75 3.02 -0.37 13.26
N ARG A 76 2.84 0.53 12.30
CA ARG A 76 2.43 1.91 12.54
C ARG A 76 0.92 2.03 12.72
N CYS A 77 0.18 2.00 11.59
CA CYS A 77 -1.25 2.21 11.59
C CYS A 77 -1.96 0.99 11.01
N ARG A 78 -2.93 0.45 11.74
CA ARG A 78 -3.68 -0.71 11.29
C ARG A 78 -4.74 -0.35 10.26
N TYR A 79 -5.44 0.77 10.46
CA TYR A 79 -6.58 1.17 9.65
C TYR A 79 -6.33 2.50 8.98
N HIS A 80 -6.77 2.63 7.73
CA HIS A 80 -6.87 3.89 7.03
C HIS A 80 -8.32 4.10 6.58
N HIS A 81 -8.88 5.24 6.95
CA HIS A 81 -10.20 5.67 6.48
C HIS A 81 -10.03 6.77 5.45
N PHE A 82 -10.42 6.49 4.22
CA PHE A 82 -10.46 7.45 3.13
C PHE A 82 -11.88 7.98 2.99
N PHE A 83 -12.05 9.28 3.03
CA PHE A 83 -13.33 9.95 2.90
C PHE A 83 -13.18 11.29 2.19
N LYS A 84 -14.27 11.81 1.61
CA LYS A 84 -14.30 13.15 1.04
C LYS A 84 -14.49 14.19 2.13
N ASP A 85 -13.64 15.20 2.15
CA ASP A 85 -13.76 16.39 3.02
C ASP A 85 -13.65 17.63 2.13
N PRO A 86 -14.61 18.58 2.18
CA PRO A 86 -14.54 19.83 1.40
C PRO A 86 -13.27 20.64 1.63
N ARG A 87 -12.59 20.41 2.76
CA ARG A 87 -11.30 21.04 3.12
C ARG A 87 -10.09 20.26 2.61
N GLY A 88 -10.31 19.09 2.00
CA GLY A 88 -9.25 18.29 1.39
C GLY A 88 -8.69 18.99 0.15
N ARG A 89 -7.51 18.54 -0.30
CA ARG A 89 -6.85 19.10 -1.48
C ARG A 89 -7.68 18.82 -2.74
N VAL A 90 -7.83 19.85 -3.57
CA VAL A 90 -8.60 19.77 -4.83
C VAL A 90 -7.95 18.80 -5.81
N GLU A 91 -6.61 18.76 -5.89
CA GLU A 91 -5.85 17.83 -6.72
C GLU A 91 -6.09 16.36 -6.35
N ASP A 92 -6.36 16.09 -5.07
CA ASP A 92 -6.72 14.76 -4.58
C ASP A 92 -8.23 14.48 -4.70
N GLY A 93 -9.00 15.39 -5.31
CA GLY A 93 -10.45 15.31 -5.42
C GLY A 93 -11.15 15.38 -4.06
N ASN A 94 -10.57 16.17 -3.13
CA ASN A 94 -11.01 16.35 -1.75
C ASN A 94 -10.99 15.06 -0.91
N TRP A 95 -10.24 14.03 -1.31
CA TRP A 95 -10.04 12.84 -0.52
C TRP A 95 -9.03 13.09 0.60
N VAL A 96 -9.37 12.60 1.78
CA VAL A 96 -8.54 12.68 2.99
C VAL A 96 -8.35 11.27 3.54
N ALA A 97 -7.11 10.94 3.93
CA ALA A 97 -6.78 9.72 4.65
C ALA A 97 -6.65 10.01 6.14
N ARG A 98 -7.30 9.22 6.97
CA ARG A 98 -7.14 9.26 8.43
C ARG A 98 -6.65 7.91 8.94
N PRO A 99 -5.37 7.83 9.39
CA PRO A 99 -4.83 6.62 10.00
C PRO A 99 -5.26 6.48 11.47
N PHE A 100 -5.46 5.22 11.94
CA PHE A 100 -5.73 4.90 13.34
C PHE A 100 -5.47 3.42 13.65
N ASN A 101 -5.32 3.08 14.93
CA ASN A 101 -4.94 1.73 15.36
C ASN A 101 -6.10 0.90 15.90
N SER A 102 -7.23 1.50 16.25
CA SER A 102 -8.39 0.81 16.78
C SER A 102 -9.69 1.35 16.19
N LEU A 103 -10.66 0.46 15.95
CA LEU A 103 -12.00 0.82 15.48
C LEU A 103 -12.83 1.33 16.65
N GLU A 104 -12.64 2.58 17.05
CA GLU A 104 -13.45 3.23 18.08
C GLU A 104 -14.62 3.97 17.43
N SER A 105 -15.78 3.91 18.10
CA SER A 105 -16.96 4.65 17.66
C SER A 105 -16.67 6.16 17.60
N GLY A 106 -17.14 6.81 16.54
CA GLY A 106 -16.95 8.25 16.31
C GLY A 106 -15.69 8.64 15.53
N LYS A 107 -14.74 7.71 15.31
CA LYS A 107 -13.57 7.98 14.47
C LYS A 107 -13.82 7.76 12.97
N ILE A 108 -14.83 6.96 12.64
CA ILE A 108 -15.17 6.62 11.25
C ILE A 108 -16.32 7.51 10.80
N ARG A 109 -16.12 8.20 9.68
CA ARG A 109 -17.20 8.93 8.99
C ARG A 109 -18.18 7.91 8.39
N SER A 110 -19.45 8.29 8.33
CA SER A 110 -20.53 7.42 7.82
C SER A 110 -20.39 7.04 6.34
N VAL A 111 -19.58 7.78 5.59
CA VAL A 111 -19.33 7.53 4.15
C VAL A 111 -17.83 7.59 3.89
N GLY A 112 -17.27 6.50 3.35
CA GLY A 112 -15.86 6.41 3.05
C GLY A 112 -15.41 4.99 2.73
N PHE A 113 -14.10 4.82 2.50
CA PHE A 113 -13.46 3.55 2.23
C PHE A 113 -12.50 3.21 3.38
N LEU A 114 -12.75 2.11 4.07
CA LEU A 114 -11.93 1.65 5.20
C LEU A 114 -11.01 0.53 4.76
N VAL A 115 -9.72 0.65 5.08
CA VAL A 115 -8.69 -0.36 4.79
C VAL A 115 -8.11 -0.90 6.08
N ASP A 116 -8.06 -2.23 6.23
CA ASP A 116 -7.32 -2.94 7.27
C ASP A 116 -5.97 -3.41 6.70
N CYS A 117 -4.90 -2.69 7.04
CA CYS A 117 -3.54 -2.99 6.58
C CYS A 117 -3.03 -4.34 7.10
N SER A 118 -3.43 -4.74 8.32
CA SER A 118 -3.09 -6.06 8.87
C SER A 118 -3.78 -7.19 8.10
N GLY A 119 -5.05 -7.01 7.73
CA GLY A 119 -5.79 -7.96 6.88
C GLY A 119 -5.11 -8.11 5.52
N LEU A 120 -4.82 -7.00 4.83
CA LEU A 120 -4.10 -7.03 3.55
C LEU A 120 -2.72 -7.69 3.64
N ALA A 121 -1.98 -7.46 4.73
CA ALA A 121 -0.67 -8.07 4.96
C ALA A 121 -0.74 -9.59 5.11
N ASN A 122 -1.77 -10.10 5.77
CA ASN A 122 -2.01 -11.54 5.94
C ASN A 122 -2.41 -12.22 4.63
N ASP A 123 -3.10 -11.50 3.75
CA ASP A 123 -3.58 -12.01 2.45
C ASP A 123 -2.55 -11.84 1.32
N LEU A 124 -1.33 -11.34 1.63
CA LEU A 124 -0.30 -11.14 0.62
C LEU A 124 0.10 -12.47 -0.05
N PRO A 125 0.11 -12.53 -1.39
CA PRO A 125 0.60 -13.71 -2.11
C PRO A 125 2.06 -14.03 -1.79
N GLY A 126 2.41 -15.33 -1.71
CA GLY A 126 3.76 -15.81 -1.41
C GLY A 126 4.86 -15.31 -2.37
N LYS A 127 4.49 -14.83 -3.57
CA LYS A 127 5.45 -14.19 -4.47
C LYS A 127 6.14 -12.95 -3.90
N PHE A 128 5.60 -12.34 -2.85
CA PHE A 128 6.21 -11.22 -2.14
C PHE A 128 7.15 -11.63 -1.00
N ASP A 129 7.18 -12.90 -0.61
CA ASP A 129 7.93 -13.38 0.57
C ASP A 129 9.44 -13.12 0.46
N LEU A 130 10.03 -13.31 -0.72
CA LEU A 130 11.46 -13.02 -0.96
C LEU A 130 11.76 -11.52 -0.82
N ALA A 131 10.90 -10.65 -1.34
CA ALA A 131 11.07 -9.21 -1.21
C ALA A 131 10.94 -8.75 0.24
N ILE A 132 9.97 -9.29 0.98
CA ILE A 132 9.76 -9.00 2.41
C ILE A 132 10.95 -9.48 3.24
N ALA A 133 11.48 -10.67 2.99
CA ALA A 133 12.67 -11.19 3.64
C ALA A 133 13.92 -10.31 3.35
N SER A 134 14.09 -9.86 2.11
CA SER A 134 15.18 -8.95 1.72
C SER A 134 15.10 -7.60 2.44
N LEU A 135 13.89 -7.05 2.57
CA LEU A 135 13.66 -5.81 3.33
C LEU A 135 13.99 -5.99 4.81
N ASN A 136 13.55 -7.09 5.43
CA ASN A 136 13.88 -7.39 6.82
C ASN A 136 15.39 -7.45 7.04
N ASN A 137 16.13 -8.14 6.18
CA ASN A 137 17.59 -8.25 6.24
C ASN A 137 18.29 -6.88 6.06
N SER A 138 17.71 -5.97 5.29
CA SER A 138 18.24 -4.60 5.14
C SER A 138 18.03 -3.79 6.42
N ILE A 139 16.85 -3.90 7.05
CA ILE A 139 16.54 -3.24 8.31
C ILE A 139 17.48 -3.74 9.42
N GLU A 140 17.76 -5.04 9.50
CA GLU A 140 18.70 -5.61 10.48
C GLU A 140 20.11 -5.03 10.33
N ARG A 141 20.63 -4.96 9.09
CA ARG A 141 21.95 -4.36 8.81
C ARG A 141 22.04 -2.89 9.20
N ASP A 142 20.98 -2.12 8.93
CA ASP A 142 20.92 -0.71 9.30
C ASP A 142 20.92 -0.50 10.82
N ILE A 143 20.25 -1.38 11.56
CA ILE A 143 20.23 -1.35 13.03
C ILE A 143 21.59 -1.72 13.60
N GLU A 144 22.25 -2.74 13.07
CA GLU A 144 23.60 -3.16 13.49
C GLU A 144 24.65 -2.10 13.19
N GLY A 145 24.61 -1.47 12.01
CA GLY A 145 25.52 -0.39 11.60
C GLY A 145 25.40 0.88 12.45
N ARG A 146 24.27 1.11 13.12
CA ARG A 146 24.06 2.26 14.03
C ARG A 146 24.55 2.02 15.46
N LYS A 147 24.87 0.78 15.81
CA LYS A 147 25.36 0.38 17.16
C LYS A 147 26.89 0.36 17.27
N GLY A 148 27.60 0.50 16.16
CA GLY A 148 29.05 0.59 16.09
C GLY A 148 29.50 2.02 15.90
#